data_084c979294486b20e229d4df6b4391a5
#
_entry.id   084c979294486b20e229d4df6b4391a5
#
_cell.length_a   1.000
_cell.length_b   1.000
_cell.length_c   1.000
_cell.angle_alpha   90.00
_cell.angle_beta   90.00
_cell.angle_gamma   90.00
#
_symmetry.space_group_name_H-M   'P 1'
#
loop_
_entity.id
_entity.type
_entity.pdbx_description
1 polymer ?
#
loop_
_entity_poly.entity_id
_entity_poly.type
_entity_poly.pdbx_seq_one_letter_code
_entity_poly.pdbx_strand_id
1 'polypeptide(L)'
;MKKFLILLAVTLLPLAGFAQASSGKVSKRKVASVISQYKNKAGVDVVDLGWLGTSLLKGLVRYSDADDEDTRQALMMMKGLKGISLMSYDESDPSLKARITSHLEKALKGAELLMEVKDEGDKVRIYGTSDEKSGKVRDVAVFAPSDGTFIFLSGSFNLEDISKIMDK
;
A
#
# COMPACT_ATOMS: atom_id res chain seq x y z
N MET A 1 -1.49 -18.95 -0.79
CA MET A 1 -1.39 -18.39 0.57
C MET A 1 0.03 -18.34 1.17
N LYS A 2 1.03 -19.00 0.60
CA LYS A 2 2.43 -18.92 1.09
C LYS A 2 3.22 -17.70 0.58
N LYS A 3 2.73 -16.97 -0.41
CA LYS A 3 3.43 -15.83 -1.04
C LYS A 3 3.21 -14.49 -0.33
N PHE A 4 2.20 -14.37 0.52
CA PHE A 4 1.92 -13.13 1.26
C PHE A 4 2.93 -12.84 2.41
N LEU A 5 3.64 -13.85 2.89
CA LEU A 5 4.61 -13.72 3.98
C LEU A 5 6.00 -13.24 3.54
N ILE A 6 6.29 -13.28 2.22
CA ILE A 6 7.58 -12.84 1.67
C ILE A 6 7.62 -11.32 1.49
N LEU A 7 6.47 -10.66 1.45
CA LEU A 7 6.38 -9.20 1.25
C LEU A 7 6.84 -8.37 2.46
N LEU A 8 7.13 -9.00 3.59
CA LEU A 8 7.50 -8.31 4.83
C LEU A 8 8.98 -8.40 5.21
N ALA A 9 9.79 -9.12 4.43
CA ALA A 9 11.23 -9.23 4.67
C ALA A 9 12.02 -8.24 3.80
N VAL A 10 11.81 -6.96 4.02
CA VAL A 10 12.66 -5.92 3.42
C VAL A 10 13.81 -5.64 4.36
N THR A 11 14.96 -6.25 4.08
CA THR A 11 16.23 -5.90 4.71
C THR A 11 16.64 -4.49 4.29
N LEU A 12 16.90 -3.66 5.29
CA LEU A 12 17.42 -2.30 5.21
C LEU A 12 18.62 -2.19 4.28
N LEU A 13 18.49 -1.33 3.26
CA LEU A 13 19.62 -0.67 2.62
C LEU A 13 19.64 0.81 3.06
N PRO A 14 20.83 1.40 3.30
CA PRO A 14 20.92 2.74 3.85
C PRO A 14 20.34 3.78 2.89
N LEU A 15 19.59 4.70 3.47
CA LEU A 15 19.04 5.90 2.85
C LEU A 15 20.18 6.85 2.36
N ALA A 16 20.80 6.49 1.24
CA ALA A 16 21.72 7.39 0.55
C ALA A 16 21.30 7.47 -0.92
N GLY A 17 20.52 8.47 -1.25
CA GLY A 17 20.16 8.81 -2.61
C GLY A 17 18.70 9.21 -2.80
N PHE A 18 18.24 10.23 -2.09
CA PHE A 18 17.05 10.96 -2.52
C PHE A 18 17.39 11.71 -3.82
N ALA A 19 17.24 11.03 -4.95
CA ALA A 19 17.11 11.72 -6.22
C ALA A 19 15.82 12.56 -6.13
N GLN A 20 15.92 13.83 -6.50
CA GLN A 20 14.85 14.82 -6.51
C GLN A 20 13.52 14.22 -6.99
N ALA A 21 12.69 13.81 -6.04
CA ALA A 21 11.37 13.30 -6.30
C ALA A 21 10.48 14.47 -6.69
N SER A 22 9.86 14.38 -7.85
CA SER A 22 8.74 15.25 -8.16
C SER A 22 7.74 15.13 -7.01
N SER A 23 7.41 16.22 -6.34
CA SER A 23 6.49 16.29 -5.20
C SER A 23 5.02 16.03 -5.62
N GLY A 24 4.81 14.91 -6.30
CA GLY A 24 3.53 14.51 -6.84
C GLY A 24 2.72 13.75 -5.81
N LYS A 25 1.43 14.06 -5.73
CA LYS A 25 0.49 13.39 -4.83
C LYS A 25 -0.07 12.13 -5.47
N VAL A 26 -0.24 11.07 -4.67
CA VAL A 26 -1.07 9.92 -5.09
C VAL A 26 -2.51 10.40 -5.28
N SER A 27 -3.04 10.25 -6.49
CA SER A 27 -4.39 10.69 -6.80
C SER A 27 -5.41 9.63 -6.43
N LYS A 28 -6.08 9.79 -5.30
CA LYS A 28 -7.20 8.91 -4.84
C LYS A 28 -8.23 8.69 -5.94
N ARG A 29 -8.61 9.75 -6.67
CA ARG A 29 -9.62 9.67 -7.73
C ARG A 29 -9.18 8.77 -8.88
N LYS A 30 -7.92 8.87 -9.31
CA LYS A 30 -7.40 8.02 -10.39
C LYS A 30 -7.32 6.56 -9.93
N VAL A 31 -6.80 6.31 -8.72
CA VAL A 31 -6.74 4.97 -8.13
C VAL A 31 -8.13 4.35 -8.01
N ALA A 32 -9.08 5.06 -7.40
CA ALA A 32 -10.46 4.59 -7.25
C ALA A 32 -11.14 4.31 -8.61
N SER A 33 -10.84 5.10 -9.64
CA SER A 33 -11.33 4.87 -11.00
C SER A 33 -10.83 3.56 -11.58
N VAL A 34 -9.54 3.23 -11.42
CA VAL A 34 -8.97 1.96 -11.88
C VAL A 34 -9.60 0.79 -11.13
N ILE A 35 -9.66 0.84 -9.81
CA ILE A 35 -10.27 -0.21 -8.99
C ILE A 35 -11.73 -0.43 -9.41
N SER A 36 -12.51 0.64 -9.55
CA SER A 36 -13.92 0.55 -9.96
C SER A 36 -14.12 -0.05 -11.35
N GLN A 37 -13.21 0.23 -12.28
CA GLN A 37 -13.24 -0.29 -13.64
C GLN A 37 -13.05 -1.81 -13.70
N TYR A 38 -12.23 -2.35 -12.78
CA TYR A 38 -11.80 -3.74 -12.86
C TYR A 38 -12.39 -4.66 -11.78
N LYS A 39 -12.99 -4.12 -10.71
CA LYS A 39 -13.48 -4.89 -9.55
C LYS A 39 -14.43 -6.06 -9.85
N ASN A 40 -15.09 -6.05 -11.01
CA ASN A 40 -16.05 -7.10 -11.41
C ASN A 40 -15.50 -7.97 -12.56
N LYS A 41 -14.20 -7.93 -12.83
CA LYS A 41 -13.59 -8.76 -13.88
C LYS A 41 -13.19 -10.12 -13.31
N ALA A 42 -13.25 -11.16 -14.14
CA ALA A 42 -12.82 -12.49 -13.76
C ALA A 42 -11.33 -12.50 -13.35
N GLY A 43 -11.02 -13.15 -12.23
CA GLY A 43 -9.67 -13.22 -11.67
C GLY A 43 -9.20 -11.91 -11.02
N VAL A 44 -10.14 -11.02 -10.70
CA VAL A 44 -9.86 -9.78 -9.97
C VAL A 44 -10.66 -9.75 -8.69
N ASP A 45 -9.98 -9.73 -7.55
CA ASP A 45 -10.56 -9.59 -6.23
C ASP A 45 -10.28 -8.20 -5.67
N VAL A 46 -11.30 -7.57 -5.12
CA VAL A 46 -11.18 -6.25 -4.51
C VAL A 46 -11.81 -6.25 -3.12
N VAL A 47 -11.03 -5.79 -2.15
CA VAL A 47 -11.51 -5.46 -0.81
C VAL A 47 -11.38 -3.96 -0.64
N ASP A 48 -12.51 -3.28 -0.41
CA ASP A 48 -12.55 -1.82 -0.21
C ASP A 48 -13.24 -1.51 1.11
N LEU A 49 -12.45 -1.06 2.07
CA LEU A 49 -12.88 -0.69 3.41
C LEU A 49 -12.75 0.83 3.57
N GLY A 50 -13.87 1.52 3.44
CA GLY A 50 -13.95 2.95 3.74
C GLY A 50 -13.85 3.23 5.25
N TRP A 51 -14.09 4.47 5.64
CA TRP A 51 -13.98 4.93 7.03
C TRP A 51 -14.77 4.08 8.05
N LEU A 52 -15.98 3.66 7.72
CA LEU A 52 -16.79 2.80 8.61
C LEU A 52 -16.14 1.41 8.77
N GLY A 53 -15.71 0.79 7.69
CA GLY A 53 -15.04 -0.52 7.73
C GLY A 53 -13.73 -0.49 8.52
N THR A 54 -12.91 0.55 8.31
CA THR A 54 -11.67 0.73 9.07
C THR A 54 -11.93 1.03 10.55
N SER A 55 -13.02 1.73 10.89
CA SER A 55 -13.40 2.00 12.28
C SER A 55 -13.83 0.73 13.01
N LEU A 56 -14.59 -0.16 12.34
CA LEU A 56 -14.95 -1.47 12.87
C LEU A 56 -13.71 -2.35 13.08
N LEU A 57 -12.79 -2.38 12.11
CA LEU A 57 -11.54 -3.11 12.22
C LEU A 57 -10.69 -2.64 13.41
N LYS A 58 -10.57 -1.32 13.60
CA LYS A 58 -9.91 -0.73 14.78
C LYS A 58 -10.57 -1.14 16.08
N GLY A 59 -11.90 -1.24 16.10
CA GLY A 59 -12.66 -1.75 17.25
C GLY A 59 -12.32 -3.20 17.56
N LEU A 60 -12.34 -4.09 16.56
CA LEU A 60 -12.03 -5.51 16.71
C LEU A 60 -10.57 -5.74 17.20
N VAL A 61 -9.61 -5.03 16.67
CA VAL A 61 -8.19 -5.14 17.08
C VAL A 61 -7.99 -4.68 18.52
N ARG A 62 -8.78 -3.71 19.02
CA ARG A 62 -8.74 -3.29 20.44
C ARG A 62 -9.28 -4.33 21.40
N TYR A 63 -10.14 -5.25 20.94
CA TYR A 63 -10.70 -6.35 21.73
C TYR A 63 -9.84 -7.63 21.68
N SER A 64 -8.93 -7.77 20.71
CA SER A 64 -7.91 -8.81 20.72
C SER A 64 -6.79 -8.37 21.64
N ASP A 65 -6.22 -9.29 22.40
CA ASP A 65 -5.22 -9.07 23.46
C ASP A 65 -4.30 -7.88 23.21
N ALA A 66 -4.59 -6.76 23.89
CA ALA A 66 -3.85 -5.50 23.75
C ALA A 66 -2.45 -5.52 24.39
N ASP A 67 -2.04 -6.64 24.97
CA ASP A 67 -0.75 -6.82 25.64
C ASP A 67 0.36 -7.29 24.69
N ASP A 68 0.00 -7.71 23.47
CA ASP A 68 0.98 -8.08 22.46
C ASP A 68 1.56 -6.86 21.74
N GLU A 69 2.89 -6.79 21.65
CA GLU A 69 3.62 -5.67 21.03
C GLU A 69 3.26 -5.51 19.55
N ASP A 70 3.00 -6.61 18.84
CA ASP A 70 2.60 -6.59 17.43
C ASP A 70 1.20 -6.00 17.26
N THR A 71 0.29 -6.28 18.17
CA THR A 71 -1.05 -5.69 18.22
C THR A 71 -0.99 -4.19 18.50
N ARG A 72 -0.11 -3.75 19.41
CA ARG A 72 0.11 -2.32 19.70
C ARG A 72 0.64 -1.56 18.49
N GLN A 73 1.61 -2.13 17.77
CA GLN A 73 2.18 -1.54 16.56
C GLN A 73 1.13 -1.46 15.44
N ALA A 74 0.35 -2.51 15.23
CA ALA A 74 -0.77 -2.51 14.27
C ALA A 74 -1.79 -1.41 14.60
N LEU A 75 -2.14 -1.21 15.89
CA LEU A 75 -3.03 -0.15 16.33
C LEU A 75 -2.47 1.25 16.07
N MET A 76 -1.15 1.45 16.25
CA MET A 76 -0.50 2.73 15.95
C MET A 76 -0.58 3.06 14.45
N MET A 77 -0.32 2.08 13.57
CA MET A 77 -0.48 2.26 12.12
C MET A 77 -1.93 2.56 11.74
N MET A 78 -2.87 1.85 12.36
CA MET A 78 -4.29 2.07 12.10
C MET A 78 -4.80 3.43 12.54
N LYS A 79 -4.09 4.13 13.45
CA LYS A 79 -4.52 5.42 14.01
C LYS A 79 -4.71 6.49 12.93
N GLY A 80 -3.84 6.51 11.92
CA GLY A 80 -3.92 7.44 10.78
C GLY A 80 -4.76 6.96 9.61
N LEU A 81 -5.17 5.69 9.62
CA LEU A 81 -5.86 5.05 8.51
C LEU A 81 -7.31 5.48 8.41
N LYS A 82 -7.73 5.90 7.22
CA LYS A 82 -9.10 6.32 6.88
C LYS A 82 -9.80 5.35 5.93
N GLY A 83 -9.04 4.56 5.18
CA GLY A 83 -9.58 3.57 4.26
C GLY A 83 -8.47 2.68 3.71
N ILE A 84 -8.85 1.46 3.34
CA ILE A 84 -8.00 0.46 2.70
C ILE A 84 -8.71 0.00 1.44
N SER A 85 -8.00 0.00 0.31
CA SER A 85 -8.44 -0.68 -0.91
C SER A 85 -7.35 -1.66 -1.30
N LEU A 86 -7.68 -2.94 -1.37
CA LEU A 86 -6.80 -4.00 -1.83
C LEU A 86 -7.37 -4.56 -3.12
N MET A 87 -6.53 -4.73 -4.13
CA MET A 87 -6.88 -5.33 -5.41
C MET A 87 -5.86 -6.42 -5.72
N SER A 88 -6.32 -7.66 -5.86
CA SER A 88 -5.56 -8.78 -6.38
C SER A 88 -6.05 -9.11 -7.78
N TYR A 89 -5.15 -9.27 -8.74
CA TYR A 89 -5.45 -9.57 -10.14
C TYR A 89 -4.48 -10.60 -10.74
N ASP A 90 -3.80 -11.36 -9.89
CA ASP A 90 -2.84 -12.39 -10.30
C ASP A 90 -3.53 -13.52 -11.08
N GLU A 91 -4.76 -13.88 -10.67
CA GLU A 91 -5.56 -14.93 -11.30
C GLU A 91 -6.26 -14.49 -12.59
N SER A 92 -6.11 -13.22 -12.99
CA SER A 92 -6.68 -12.73 -14.24
C SER A 92 -5.88 -13.21 -15.46
N ASP A 93 -6.52 -13.21 -16.63
CA ASP A 93 -5.81 -13.57 -17.86
C ASP A 93 -4.63 -12.60 -18.12
N PRO A 94 -3.56 -13.05 -18.80
CA PRO A 94 -2.34 -12.25 -18.99
C PRO A 94 -2.60 -10.90 -19.66
N SER A 95 -3.57 -10.80 -20.57
CA SER A 95 -3.89 -9.56 -21.27
C SER A 95 -4.60 -8.58 -20.35
N LEU A 96 -5.47 -9.07 -19.47
CA LEU A 96 -6.15 -8.27 -18.45
C LEU A 96 -5.16 -7.82 -17.38
N LYS A 97 -4.28 -8.71 -16.91
CA LYS A 97 -3.20 -8.39 -15.95
C LYS A 97 -2.32 -7.25 -16.49
N ALA A 98 -1.87 -7.34 -17.75
CA ALA A 98 -1.08 -6.29 -18.39
C ALA A 98 -1.82 -4.94 -18.47
N ARG A 99 -3.12 -4.95 -18.78
CA ARG A 99 -3.94 -3.74 -18.84
C ARG A 99 -4.14 -3.10 -17.46
N ILE A 100 -4.43 -3.90 -16.43
CA ILE A 100 -4.58 -3.40 -15.06
C ILE A 100 -3.28 -2.77 -14.61
N THR A 101 -2.15 -3.47 -14.79
CA THR A 101 -0.80 -2.96 -14.48
C THR A 101 -0.54 -1.61 -15.15
N SER A 102 -0.79 -1.52 -16.46
CA SER A 102 -0.59 -0.26 -17.21
C SER A 102 -1.50 0.88 -16.70
N HIS A 103 -2.76 0.59 -16.34
CA HIS A 103 -3.67 1.61 -15.81
C HIS A 103 -3.28 2.07 -14.40
N LEU A 104 -2.80 1.15 -13.54
CA LEU A 104 -2.26 1.51 -12.24
C LEU A 104 -0.99 2.35 -12.36
N GLU A 105 -0.07 1.99 -13.26
CA GLU A 105 1.13 2.81 -13.55
C GLU A 105 0.76 4.23 -14.00
N LYS A 106 -0.24 4.36 -14.89
CA LYS A 106 -0.75 5.67 -15.31
C LYS A 106 -1.40 6.44 -14.16
N ALA A 107 -2.12 5.76 -13.27
CA ALA A 107 -2.74 6.39 -12.11
C ALA A 107 -1.71 6.90 -11.10
N LEU A 108 -0.58 6.19 -10.99
CA LEU A 108 0.54 6.54 -10.10
C LEU A 108 1.56 7.48 -10.76
N LYS A 109 1.42 7.75 -12.07
CA LYS A 109 2.33 8.65 -12.78
C LYS A 109 2.36 10.04 -12.13
N GLY A 110 3.56 10.49 -11.76
CA GLY A 110 3.78 11.75 -11.06
C GLY A 110 3.60 11.68 -9.55
N ALA A 111 3.20 10.54 -8.98
CA ALA A 111 3.24 10.33 -7.54
C ALA A 111 4.69 10.18 -7.05
N GLU A 112 4.94 10.56 -5.81
CA GLU A 112 6.24 10.43 -5.18
C GLU A 112 6.53 8.95 -4.89
N LEU A 113 7.64 8.43 -5.43
CA LEU A 113 8.15 7.11 -5.12
C LEU A 113 8.93 7.17 -3.82
N LEU A 114 8.40 6.56 -2.76
CA LEU A 114 9.04 6.52 -1.45
C LEU A 114 10.08 5.40 -1.36
N MET A 115 9.79 4.25 -1.97
CA MET A 115 10.66 3.07 -1.92
C MET A 115 10.42 2.18 -3.15
N GLU A 116 11.47 1.57 -3.64
CA GLU A 116 11.43 0.47 -4.60
C GLU A 116 12.28 -0.69 -4.08
N VAL A 117 11.68 -1.86 -3.99
CA VAL A 117 12.36 -3.11 -3.63
C VAL A 117 12.38 -4.01 -4.85
N LYS A 118 13.53 -4.61 -5.12
CA LYS A 118 13.71 -5.62 -6.17
C LYS A 118 14.27 -6.88 -5.53
N ASP A 119 13.60 -7.98 -5.73
CA ASP A 119 14.01 -9.29 -5.25
C ASP A 119 13.74 -10.33 -6.34
N GLU A 120 14.78 -11.10 -6.73
CA GLU A 120 14.73 -12.20 -7.73
C GLU A 120 13.91 -11.94 -9.01
N GLY A 121 13.80 -10.67 -9.43
CA GLY A 121 13.03 -10.26 -10.62
C GLY A 121 11.67 -9.64 -10.29
N ASP A 122 11.20 -9.78 -9.07
CA ASP A 122 9.99 -9.12 -8.59
C ASP A 122 10.29 -7.68 -8.17
N LYS A 123 9.34 -6.81 -8.42
CA LYS A 123 9.48 -5.38 -8.13
C LYS A 123 8.26 -4.90 -7.34
N VAL A 124 8.54 -4.40 -6.13
CA VAL A 124 7.54 -3.73 -5.31
C VAL A 124 7.87 -2.25 -5.21
N ARG A 125 6.91 -1.40 -5.50
CA ARG A 125 7.03 0.05 -5.42
C ARG A 125 6.06 0.61 -4.40
N ILE A 126 6.53 1.51 -3.56
CA ILE A 126 5.72 2.20 -2.55
C ILE A 126 5.70 3.67 -2.90
N TYR A 127 4.51 4.18 -3.13
CA TYR A 127 4.25 5.59 -3.42
C TYR A 127 3.52 6.24 -2.25
N GLY A 128 3.73 7.53 -2.07
CA GLY A 128 3.00 8.29 -1.06
C GLY A 128 3.08 9.79 -1.34
N THR A 129 2.60 10.56 -0.40
CA THR A 129 2.77 12.01 -0.40
C THR A 129 3.45 12.40 0.89
N SER A 130 4.74 12.70 0.84
CA SER A 130 5.48 13.15 2.02
C SER A 130 5.09 14.58 2.40
N ASP A 131 5.04 14.84 3.68
CA ASP A 131 4.88 16.16 4.26
C ASP A 131 6.12 16.42 5.14
N GLU A 132 7.12 17.07 4.55
CA GLU A 132 8.41 17.35 5.20
C GLU A 132 8.27 18.15 6.51
N LYS A 133 7.22 18.98 6.62
CA LYS A 133 6.99 19.79 7.81
C LYS A 133 6.49 18.99 9.01
N SER A 134 5.72 17.94 8.76
CA SER A 134 5.11 17.12 9.82
C SER A 134 5.77 15.75 9.98
N GLY A 135 6.71 15.36 9.10
CA GLY A 135 7.31 14.02 9.09
C GLY A 135 6.29 12.91 8.78
N LYS A 136 5.17 13.25 8.16
CA LYS A 136 4.09 12.32 7.84
C LYS A 136 4.05 12.01 6.37
N VAL A 137 3.62 10.78 6.06
CA VAL A 137 3.26 10.35 4.71
C VAL A 137 1.74 10.24 4.62
N ARG A 138 1.18 10.71 3.54
CA ARG A 138 -0.26 10.58 3.25
C ARG A 138 -0.48 9.72 2.02
N ASP A 139 -1.58 8.95 2.07
CA ASP A 139 -2.10 8.22 0.91
C ASP A 139 -1.05 7.31 0.28
N VAL A 140 -0.74 6.23 0.98
CA VAL A 140 0.29 5.27 0.57
C VAL A 140 -0.29 4.26 -0.41
N ALA A 141 0.42 4.01 -1.51
CA ALA A 141 0.11 2.96 -2.47
C ALA A 141 1.27 1.97 -2.56
N VAL A 142 0.99 0.69 -2.35
CA VAL A 142 1.93 -0.41 -2.56
C VAL A 142 1.56 -1.11 -3.87
N PHE A 143 2.50 -1.22 -4.78
CA PHE A 143 2.28 -1.75 -6.11
C PHE A 143 3.31 -2.86 -6.43
N ALA A 144 2.83 -4.08 -6.52
CA ALA A 144 3.58 -5.29 -6.85
C ALA A 144 3.03 -5.90 -8.15
N PRO A 145 3.45 -5.42 -9.32
CA PRO A 145 2.88 -5.83 -10.61
C PRO A 145 3.16 -7.30 -10.95
N SER A 146 4.29 -7.85 -10.55
CA SER A 146 4.62 -9.27 -10.75
C SER A 146 3.62 -10.18 -10.03
N ASP A 147 3.28 -9.83 -8.78
CA ASP A 147 2.33 -10.56 -7.95
C ASP A 147 0.87 -10.20 -8.26
N GLY A 148 0.62 -9.31 -9.22
CA GLY A 148 -0.74 -8.85 -9.51
C GLY A 148 -1.43 -8.23 -8.29
N THR A 149 -0.69 -7.49 -7.45
CA THR A 149 -1.21 -6.94 -6.20
C THR A 149 -1.05 -5.43 -6.15
N PHE A 150 -2.11 -4.77 -5.71
CA PHE A 150 -2.16 -3.35 -5.46
C PHE A 150 -2.87 -3.06 -4.14
N ILE A 151 -2.25 -2.29 -3.26
CA ILE A 151 -2.82 -1.86 -1.97
C ILE A 151 -2.79 -0.35 -1.90
N PHE A 152 -3.91 0.24 -1.56
CA PHE A 152 -4.02 1.67 -1.33
C PHE A 152 -4.51 1.96 0.08
N LEU A 153 -3.70 2.68 0.85
CA LEU A 153 -3.99 3.10 2.21
C LEU A 153 -4.26 4.60 2.21
N SER A 154 -5.51 4.98 2.38
CA SER A 154 -5.85 6.39 2.53
C SER A 154 -5.72 6.82 3.98
N GLY A 155 -5.09 7.97 4.21
CA GLY A 155 -4.88 8.47 5.56
C GLY A 155 -3.58 9.25 5.71
N SER A 156 -3.10 9.36 6.95
CA SER A 156 -1.86 10.03 7.29
C SER A 156 -1.09 9.20 8.31
N PHE A 157 0.14 8.85 7.99
CA PHE A 157 0.97 7.91 8.74
C PHE A 157 2.27 8.59 9.15
N ASN A 158 2.81 8.27 10.32
CA ASN A 158 4.15 8.69 10.69
C ASN A 158 5.18 7.77 10.02
N LEU A 159 6.24 8.34 9.48
CA LEU A 159 7.34 7.55 8.89
C LEU A 159 8.01 6.64 9.93
N GLU A 160 8.14 7.11 11.17
CA GLU A 160 8.70 6.33 12.29
C GLU A 160 7.87 5.09 12.62
N ASP A 161 6.53 5.17 12.50
CA ASP A 161 5.65 4.02 12.76
C ASP A 161 5.75 2.98 11.64
N ILE A 162 6.00 3.43 10.40
CA ILE A 162 6.23 2.56 9.25
C ILE A 162 7.59 1.87 9.35
N SER A 163 8.66 2.59 9.74
CA SER A 163 10.01 2.02 9.85
C SER A 163 10.11 0.94 10.91
N LYS A 164 9.46 1.12 12.07
CA LYS A 164 9.46 0.14 13.18
C LYS A 164 8.89 -1.23 12.81
N ILE A 165 8.05 -1.29 11.78
CA ILE A 165 7.46 -2.54 11.31
C ILE A 165 8.36 -3.23 10.29
N MET A 166 9.19 -2.46 9.59
CA MET A 166 10.14 -2.99 8.62
C MET A 166 11.44 -3.48 9.28
N ASP A 167 11.70 -3.09 10.54
CA ASP A 167 12.92 -3.46 11.29
C ASP A 167 12.82 -4.81 12.03
N LYS A 168 11.74 -5.59 11.82
CA LYS A 168 11.54 -6.95 12.33
C LYS A 168 11.57 -8.00 11.22
#